data_87ae98a247b92dc6ccb80392e5cf9403
#
_entry.id   87ae98a247b92dc6ccb80392e5cf9403
#
_cell.length_a   1.000
_cell.length_b   1.000
_cell.length_c   1.000
_cell.angle_alpha   90.00
_cell.angle_beta   90.00
_cell.angle_gamma   90.00
#
_symmetry.space_group_name_H-M   'P 1'
#
loop_
_entity.id
_entity.type
_entity.pdbx_description
1 polymer ?
#
loop_
_entity_poly.entity_id
_entity_poly.type
_entity_poly.pdbx_seq_one_letter_code
_entity_poly.pdbx_strand_id
1 'polypeptide(L)'
;MPHSIRPQDNFAPSATRALGRYALAALSLLVLLMFLLDFLAAMSSSSSGGAMAVDADRQEITVYLREEPPQLNSMLSTDAVSGMVLGHVMEGLLRYDENSQIVPGLAERWEINGTRAVFHLRENARWSNGEPITAGDFEYAWKTALAPATGSQYAFIFYAIKNAEAANTGAVPVAEVGVRALDARTLEVELEQPVAYFDKLVAFATYLPIPAAFHQQMAERYGADADTMLYSGPFMLTSWVHGASLRMERNPHYWDQDRVRLNAINAAYITSDSNTLLNLYKDGRIVQVDLSAEMLEGAMQQRWHLDRFMDGSVFFIDFNHRPGRVTRNLNLRKAMQLAQNSNELVDRVIKLPGYLPAKSLFPVWLQGVERPFREEYPAPEAPYDVALAREYLERARQELGLTEFPPLVLLADTSPVATISSQYYQEVFKRNLGLDIIIDAQTFQQRLAKMDAGDFDIVLSGWGPDYNDPLTFADLYASWNLNNRGRFASERVDALVRQAQGSTDNAARMAAFGEIQQILFDEVAMIGNYERGRVYATDTRVKGILRRVFGAEVDYTNAYIEAAP
;
A
#
# COMPACT_ATOMS: atom_id res chain seq x y z
N MET A 1 -83.61 -69.92 41.23
CA MET A 1 -83.74 -68.45 41.03
C MET A 1 -82.42 -67.92 40.58
N PRO A 2 -82.30 -67.46 39.34
CA PRO A 2 -81.01 -66.98 38.82
C PRO A 2 -80.92 -65.44 38.86
N HIS A 3 -79.78 -64.96 39.33
CA HIS A 3 -79.36 -63.52 39.21
C HIS A 3 -78.85 -63.21 37.84
N SER A 4 -79.45 -62.21 37.21
CA SER A 4 -79.03 -61.67 35.97
C SER A 4 -77.86 -60.67 36.16
N ILE A 5 -76.76 -60.91 35.53
CA ILE A 5 -75.63 -59.96 35.43
C ILE A 5 -75.79 -59.18 34.15
N ARG A 6 -75.91 -57.86 34.22
CA ARG A 6 -75.81 -56.92 33.08
C ARG A 6 -74.35 -56.58 32.79
N PRO A 7 -73.88 -56.58 31.58
CA PRO A 7 -72.57 -56.03 31.25
C PRO A 7 -72.58 -54.50 31.30
N GLN A 8 -71.61 -53.89 31.95
CA GLN A 8 -71.34 -52.46 31.92
C GLN A 8 -70.43 -52.17 30.72
N ASP A 9 -70.93 -51.42 29.74
CA ASP A 9 -70.14 -50.79 28.68
C ASP A 9 -69.39 -49.56 29.24
N ASN A 10 -68.10 -49.75 29.51
CA ASN A 10 -67.19 -48.64 29.78
C ASN A 10 -66.32 -48.38 28.55
N PHE A 11 -66.85 -47.68 27.58
CA PHE A 11 -66.01 -47.03 26.59
C PHE A 11 -65.56 -45.64 27.06
N ALA A 12 -64.29 -45.51 27.40
CA ALA A 12 -63.71 -44.28 27.93
C ALA A 12 -63.64 -43.19 26.84
N PRO A 13 -64.23 -42.00 27.06
CA PRO A 13 -64.16 -40.88 26.10
C PRO A 13 -62.83 -40.14 26.09
N SER A 14 -61.78 -40.70 26.69
CA SER A 14 -60.47 -40.06 26.84
C SER A 14 -59.49 -40.24 25.66
N ALA A 15 -59.58 -41.37 24.93
CA ALA A 15 -58.63 -41.71 23.88
C ALA A 15 -58.79 -40.82 22.61
N THR A 16 -60.01 -40.53 22.20
CA THR A 16 -60.30 -39.66 21.01
C THR A 16 -59.96 -38.20 21.25
N ARG A 17 -60.13 -37.69 22.49
CA ARG A 17 -59.70 -36.31 22.84
C ARG A 17 -58.19 -36.19 22.97
N ALA A 18 -57.46 -37.22 23.38
CA ALA A 18 -56.02 -37.25 23.42
C ALA A 18 -55.45 -37.31 22.01
N LEU A 19 -55.98 -38.16 21.10
CA LEU A 19 -55.55 -38.20 19.66
C LEU A 19 -55.74 -36.85 18.95
N GLY A 20 -56.89 -36.18 19.20
CA GLY A 20 -57.15 -34.84 18.62
C GLY A 20 -56.16 -33.78 19.12
N ARG A 21 -55.71 -33.83 20.36
CA ARG A 21 -54.68 -32.92 20.91
C ARG A 21 -53.31 -33.19 20.32
N TYR A 22 -52.92 -34.44 20.13
CA TYR A 22 -51.65 -34.79 19.48
C TYR A 22 -51.65 -34.45 18.01
N ALA A 23 -52.75 -34.61 17.29
CA ALA A 23 -52.88 -34.21 15.88
C ALA A 23 -52.80 -32.69 15.74
N LEU A 24 -53.41 -31.90 16.62
CA LEU A 24 -53.33 -30.43 16.64
C LEU A 24 -51.93 -29.97 17.00
N ALA A 25 -51.25 -30.59 17.95
CA ALA A 25 -49.87 -30.26 18.32
C ALA A 25 -48.90 -30.60 17.18
N ALA A 26 -49.07 -31.72 16.49
CA ALA A 26 -48.28 -32.10 15.33
C ALA A 26 -48.48 -31.12 14.14
N LEU A 27 -49.73 -30.70 13.89
CA LEU A 27 -50.04 -29.70 12.85
C LEU A 27 -49.42 -28.34 13.19
N SER A 28 -49.52 -27.91 14.46
CA SER A 28 -48.88 -26.66 14.91
C SER A 28 -47.36 -26.69 14.79
N LEU A 29 -46.75 -27.84 15.10
CA LEU A 29 -45.29 -28.03 14.94
C LEU A 29 -44.89 -27.98 13.46
N LEU A 30 -45.68 -28.58 12.57
CA LEU A 30 -45.43 -28.59 11.12
C LEU A 30 -45.57 -27.20 10.53
N VAL A 31 -46.55 -26.41 10.93
CA VAL A 31 -46.74 -25.03 10.56
C VAL A 31 -45.57 -24.15 11.06
N LEU A 32 -45.12 -24.37 12.31
CA LEU A 32 -43.96 -23.65 12.87
C LEU A 32 -42.67 -24.01 12.13
N LEU A 33 -42.51 -25.29 11.75
CA LEU A 33 -41.37 -25.73 10.95
C LEU A 33 -41.37 -25.12 9.53
N MET A 34 -42.55 -25.01 8.90
CA MET A 34 -42.70 -24.32 7.59
C MET A 34 -42.35 -22.85 7.71
N PHE A 35 -42.84 -22.14 8.74
CA PHE A 35 -42.44 -20.75 8.98
C PHE A 35 -40.94 -20.60 9.27
N LEU A 36 -40.35 -21.54 10.00
CA LEU A 36 -38.91 -21.54 10.26
C LEU A 36 -38.12 -21.81 9.00
N LEU A 37 -38.57 -22.72 8.13
CA LEU A 37 -37.94 -23.00 6.83
C LEU A 37 -38.11 -21.83 5.86
N ASP A 38 -39.26 -21.17 5.80
CA ASP A 38 -39.48 -19.97 5.03
C ASP A 38 -38.63 -18.79 5.53
N PHE A 39 -38.50 -18.64 6.85
CA PHE A 39 -37.62 -17.63 7.47
C PHE A 39 -36.15 -17.93 7.18
N LEU A 40 -35.70 -19.19 7.29
CA LEU A 40 -34.33 -19.59 6.90
C LEU A 40 -34.10 -19.48 5.41
N ALA A 41 -35.07 -19.76 4.56
CA ALA A 41 -35.00 -19.56 3.12
C ALA A 41 -34.96 -18.07 2.77
N ALA A 42 -35.71 -17.21 3.45
CA ALA A 42 -35.65 -15.76 3.31
C ALA A 42 -34.32 -15.20 3.78
N MET A 43 -33.75 -15.70 4.87
CA MET A 43 -32.40 -15.36 5.31
C MET A 43 -31.32 -15.86 4.36
N SER A 44 -31.45 -17.06 3.79
CA SER A 44 -30.50 -17.59 2.81
C SER A 44 -30.64 -16.96 1.45
N SER A 45 -31.81 -16.50 1.03
CA SER A 45 -32.01 -15.73 -0.21
C SER A 45 -31.51 -14.28 -0.08
N SER A 46 -31.44 -13.71 1.13
CA SER A 46 -30.76 -12.43 1.35
C SER A 46 -29.23 -12.58 1.50
N SER A 47 -28.71 -13.79 1.71
CA SER A 47 -27.27 -14.05 1.82
C SER A 47 -26.63 -14.71 0.60
N SER A 48 -27.41 -15.22 -0.36
CA SER A 48 -26.88 -15.85 -1.59
C SER A 48 -26.73 -14.89 -2.78
N GLY A 49 -27.10 -13.63 -2.66
CA GLY A 49 -26.72 -12.57 -3.56
C GLY A 49 -25.38 -11.97 -3.12
N GLY A 50 -24.25 -12.66 -3.37
CA GLY A 50 -22.93 -12.03 -3.20
C GLY A 50 -22.92 -10.68 -3.91
N ALA A 51 -22.27 -9.67 -3.31
CA ALA A 51 -22.22 -8.31 -3.86
C ALA A 51 -21.91 -8.35 -5.35
N MET A 52 -22.72 -7.68 -6.17
CA MET A 52 -22.43 -7.49 -7.58
C MET A 52 -21.30 -6.48 -7.74
N ALA A 53 -20.50 -6.60 -8.80
CA ALA A 53 -19.44 -5.64 -9.10
C ALA A 53 -19.96 -4.20 -9.16
N VAL A 54 -21.15 -4.03 -9.71
CA VAL A 54 -21.80 -2.74 -9.96
C VAL A 54 -23.26 -2.80 -9.52
N ASP A 55 -23.63 -1.90 -8.63
CA ASP A 55 -25.04 -1.59 -8.30
C ASP A 55 -25.36 -0.18 -8.80
N ALA A 56 -26.00 -0.11 -9.98
CA ALA A 56 -26.29 1.15 -10.65
C ALA A 56 -27.39 1.96 -9.91
N ASP A 57 -28.33 1.28 -9.28
CA ASP A 57 -29.44 1.94 -8.55
C ASP A 57 -28.93 2.64 -7.28
N ARG A 58 -27.96 2.02 -6.63
CA ARG A 58 -27.33 2.55 -5.41
C ARG A 58 -26.09 3.38 -5.69
N GLN A 59 -25.57 3.38 -6.92
CA GLN A 59 -24.27 3.97 -7.27
C GLN A 59 -23.15 3.41 -6.37
N GLU A 60 -23.07 2.08 -6.26
CA GLU A 60 -22.07 1.37 -5.48
C GLU A 60 -21.23 0.46 -6.38
N ILE A 61 -19.94 0.36 -6.06
CA ILE A 61 -19.01 -0.58 -6.73
C ILE A 61 -18.40 -1.54 -5.72
N THR A 62 -18.06 -2.73 -6.20
CA THR A 62 -17.31 -3.72 -5.42
C THR A 62 -15.92 -3.89 -5.99
N VAL A 63 -14.92 -3.74 -5.14
CA VAL A 63 -13.49 -3.87 -5.43
C VAL A 63 -12.86 -4.94 -4.54
N TYR A 64 -11.58 -5.20 -4.73
CA TYR A 64 -10.79 -6.04 -3.83
C TYR A 64 -9.59 -5.26 -3.30
N LEU A 65 -9.04 -5.75 -2.18
CA LEU A 65 -7.71 -5.43 -1.69
C LEU A 65 -6.84 -6.67 -1.79
N ARG A 66 -5.57 -6.49 -2.16
CA ARG A 66 -4.63 -7.62 -2.22
C ARG A 66 -4.28 -8.14 -0.83
N GLU A 67 -4.18 -7.24 0.11
CA GLU A 67 -3.80 -7.48 1.50
C GLU A 67 -4.66 -6.59 2.39
N GLU A 68 -4.77 -6.94 3.65
CA GLU A 68 -5.38 -6.07 4.65
C GLU A 68 -4.42 -4.92 4.99
N PRO A 69 -4.90 -3.65 5.07
CA PRO A 69 -4.07 -2.57 5.62
C PRO A 69 -3.67 -2.92 7.05
N PRO A 70 -2.36 -2.85 7.40
CA PRO A 70 -1.92 -3.11 8.77
C PRO A 70 -2.52 -2.14 9.78
N GLN A 71 -2.72 -0.89 9.37
CA GLN A 71 -3.32 0.21 10.13
C GLN A 71 -3.60 1.42 9.23
N LEU A 72 -4.47 2.32 9.68
CA LEU A 72 -4.82 3.55 8.97
C LEU A 72 -4.38 4.83 9.71
N ASN A 73 -3.50 4.72 10.71
CA ASN A 73 -2.85 5.88 11.31
C ASN A 73 -1.78 6.42 10.36
N SER A 74 -2.03 7.59 9.75
CA SER A 74 -1.14 8.20 8.74
C SER A 74 0.27 8.52 9.25
N MET A 75 0.45 8.70 10.57
CA MET A 75 1.77 8.91 11.17
C MET A 75 2.63 7.64 11.20
N LEU A 76 2.00 6.46 11.14
CA LEU A 76 2.66 5.16 11.32
C LEU A 76 2.59 4.27 10.08
N SER A 77 1.68 4.54 9.13
CA SER A 77 1.53 3.76 7.89
C SER A 77 2.72 3.93 6.97
N THR A 78 3.25 2.80 6.46
CA THR A 78 4.41 2.78 5.55
C THR A 78 4.17 1.90 4.32
N ASP A 79 2.94 1.48 4.08
CA ASP A 79 2.59 0.51 3.05
C ASP A 79 1.57 1.07 2.05
N ALA A 80 1.62 0.54 0.81
CA ALA A 80 0.80 1.01 -0.29
C ALA A 80 -0.69 0.71 -0.10
N VAL A 81 -1.05 -0.35 0.65
CA VAL A 81 -2.46 -0.73 0.85
C VAL A 81 -3.13 0.25 1.81
N SER A 82 -2.47 0.57 2.93
CA SER A 82 -2.92 1.64 3.85
C SER A 82 -2.99 2.99 3.14
N GLY A 83 -1.97 3.33 2.33
CA GLY A 83 -1.94 4.56 1.52
C GLY A 83 -3.10 4.64 0.53
N MET A 84 -3.48 3.51 -0.09
CA MET A 84 -4.64 3.46 -0.99
C MET A 84 -5.95 3.74 -0.25
N VAL A 85 -6.19 3.14 0.90
CA VAL A 85 -7.40 3.39 1.70
C VAL A 85 -7.40 4.83 2.21
N LEU A 86 -6.29 5.31 2.79
CA LEU A 86 -6.14 6.69 3.27
C LEU A 86 -6.42 7.72 2.17
N GLY A 87 -5.97 7.47 0.94
CA GLY A 87 -6.21 8.35 -0.20
C GLY A 87 -7.69 8.51 -0.59
N HIS A 88 -8.58 7.63 -0.10
CA HIS A 88 -10.03 7.76 -0.29
C HIS A 88 -10.75 8.37 0.91
N VAL A 89 -10.24 8.10 2.11
CA VAL A 89 -10.95 8.51 3.34
C VAL A 89 -10.36 9.75 4.01
N MET A 90 -9.17 10.18 3.58
CA MET A 90 -8.48 11.37 4.09
C MET A 90 -8.10 12.30 2.94
N GLU A 91 -8.00 13.59 3.22
CA GLU A 91 -7.44 14.59 2.32
C GLU A 91 -6.47 15.50 3.09
N GLY A 92 -5.36 15.87 2.42
CA GLY A 92 -4.33 16.75 2.96
C GLY A 92 -4.51 18.21 2.56
N LEU A 93 -3.51 19.04 2.83
CA LEU A 93 -3.48 20.44 2.40
C LEU A 93 -3.58 20.55 0.88
N LEU A 94 -2.79 19.75 0.17
CA LEU A 94 -2.70 19.68 -1.28
C LEU A 94 -2.96 18.24 -1.73
N ARG A 95 -3.28 18.06 -3.01
CA ARG A 95 -3.53 16.74 -3.62
C ARG A 95 -3.05 16.71 -5.06
N TYR A 96 -2.97 15.53 -5.66
CA TYR A 96 -2.71 15.38 -7.09
C TYR A 96 -4.01 15.34 -7.89
N ASP A 97 -4.02 16.01 -9.05
CA ASP A 97 -5.09 15.89 -10.06
C ASP A 97 -4.88 14.65 -10.97
N GLU A 98 -5.71 14.54 -12.01
CA GLU A 98 -5.62 13.46 -13.01
C GLU A 98 -4.32 13.48 -13.84
N ASN A 99 -3.65 14.62 -13.92
CA ASN A 99 -2.38 14.82 -14.64
C ASN A 99 -1.16 14.74 -13.71
N SER A 100 -1.35 14.27 -12.46
CA SER A 100 -0.31 14.23 -11.43
C SER A 100 0.30 15.60 -11.10
N GLN A 101 -0.50 16.68 -11.26
CA GLN A 101 -0.13 18.03 -10.86
C GLN A 101 -0.67 18.33 -9.45
N ILE A 102 0.08 19.13 -8.69
CA ILE A 102 -0.34 19.59 -7.37
C ILE A 102 -1.47 20.62 -7.52
N VAL A 103 -2.57 20.36 -6.83
CA VAL A 103 -3.76 21.21 -6.80
C VAL A 103 -4.26 21.40 -5.36
N PRO A 104 -5.10 22.44 -5.10
CA PRO A 104 -5.70 22.64 -3.80
C PRO A 104 -6.48 21.41 -3.29
N GLY A 105 -6.21 21.04 -2.04
CA GLY A 105 -6.98 20.10 -1.24
C GLY A 105 -7.77 20.83 -0.15
N LEU A 106 -7.51 20.52 1.12
CA LEU A 106 -8.08 21.25 2.26
C LEU A 106 -7.58 22.70 2.36
N ALA A 107 -6.38 23.00 1.84
CA ALA A 107 -5.95 24.38 1.60
C ALA A 107 -6.52 24.89 0.26
N GLU A 108 -7.21 26.02 0.27
CA GLU A 108 -7.72 26.66 -0.95
C GLU A 108 -6.64 27.43 -1.72
N ARG A 109 -5.60 27.88 -1.00
CA ARG A 109 -4.43 28.57 -1.56
C ARG A 109 -3.21 28.39 -0.65
N TRP A 110 -2.04 28.48 -1.23
CA TRP A 110 -0.76 28.45 -0.50
C TRP A 110 0.28 29.34 -1.16
N GLU A 111 1.29 29.72 -0.40
CA GLU A 111 2.44 30.47 -0.85
C GLU A 111 3.70 29.86 -0.25
N ILE A 112 4.73 29.61 -1.08
CA ILE A 112 6.04 29.14 -0.65
C ILE A 112 7.08 30.14 -1.13
N ASN A 113 7.69 30.86 -0.18
CA ASN A 113 8.68 31.90 -0.45
C ASN A 113 9.95 31.66 0.38
N GLY A 114 11.01 31.17 -0.29
CA GLY A 114 12.26 30.83 0.39
C GLY A 114 12.04 29.72 1.43
N THR A 115 12.24 30.05 2.70
CA THR A 115 12.07 29.12 3.84
C THR A 115 10.71 29.25 4.51
N ARG A 116 9.78 30.01 3.97
CA ARG A 116 8.45 30.19 4.57
C ARG A 116 7.37 29.70 3.63
N ALA A 117 6.53 28.79 4.12
CA ALA A 117 5.32 28.35 3.47
C ALA A 117 4.08 28.71 4.30
N VAL A 118 3.01 29.18 3.66
CA VAL A 118 1.74 29.52 4.30
C VAL A 118 0.61 28.86 3.55
N PHE A 119 -0.26 28.18 4.27
CA PHE A 119 -1.43 27.49 3.72
C PHE A 119 -2.69 28.07 4.34
N HIS A 120 -3.68 28.37 3.51
CA HIS A 120 -4.99 28.89 3.94
C HIS A 120 -6.06 27.83 3.72
N LEU A 121 -6.63 27.34 4.81
CA LEU A 121 -7.64 26.29 4.80
C LEU A 121 -8.98 26.82 4.34
N ARG A 122 -9.74 25.96 3.66
CA ARG A 122 -11.12 26.23 3.25
C ARG A 122 -12.03 26.45 4.45
N GLU A 123 -12.97 27.36 4.33
CA GLU A 123 -13.96 27.62 5.39
C GLU A 123 -14.92 26.43 5.61
N ASN A 124 -15.22 25.69 4.54
CA ASN A 124 -16.10 24.52 4.57
C ASN A 124 -15.38 23.18 4.79
N ALA A 125 -14.09 23.18 5.15
CA ALA A 125 -13.38 21.97 5.50
C ALA A 125 -13.94 21.39 6.82
N ARG A 126 -14.42 20.14 6.78
CA ARG A 126 -15.08 19.46 7.91
C ARG A 126 -14.57 18.02 8.06
N TRP A 127 -14.48 17.58 9.29
CA TRP A 127 -14.39 16.18 9.64
C TRP A 127 -15.73 15.45 9.37
N SER A 128 -15.69 14.13 9.27
CA SER A 128 -16.90 13.29 9.04
C SER A 128 -17.98 13.42 10.12
N ASN A 129 -17.64 13.92 11.30
CA ASN A 129 -18.60 14.25 12.37
C ASN A 129 -19.18 15.68 12.26
N GLY A 130 -18.79 16.44 11.24
CA GLY A 130 -19.23 17.82 11.00
C GLY A 130 -18.42 18.90 11.70
N GLU A 131 -17.47 18.56 12.57
CA GLU A 131 -16.56 19.53 13.19
C GLU A 131 -15.61 20.17 12.16
N PRO A 132 -15.22 21.45 12.33
CA PRO A 132 -14.31 22.09 11.39
C PRO A 132 -12.91 21.46 11.47
N ILE A 133 -12.27 21.28 10.30
CA ILE A 133 -10.86 20.96 10.21
C ILE A 133 -10.08 22.27 10.34
N THR A 134 -9.08 22.29 11.21
CA THR A 134 -8.33 23.49 11.54
C THR A 134 -6.84 23.34 11.22
N ALA A 135 -6.12 24.45 11.13
CA ALA A 135 -4.66 24.48 11.04
C ALA A 135 -3.99 23.78 12.25
N GLY A 136 -4.65 23.79 13.41
CA GLY A 136 -4.20 23.09 14.61
C GLY A 136 -4.17 21.58 14.45
N ASP A 137 -5.05 20.99 13.63
CA ASP A 137 -5.05 19.53 13.36
C ASP A 137 -3.81 19.09 12.56
N PHE A 138 -3.31 19.96 11.66
CA PHE A 138 -2.06 19.75 10.94
C PHE A 138 -0.84 19.95 11.85
N GLU A 139 -0.80 21.06 12.62
CA GLU A 139 0.27 21.30 13.56
C GLU A 139 0.42 20.14 14.56
N TYR A 140 -0.71 19.68 15.11
CA TYR A 140 -0.74 18.55 16.02
C TYR A 140 -0.23 17.26 15.37
N ALA A 141 -0.73 16.91 14.19
CA ALA A 141 -0.36 15.68 13.48
C ALA A 141 1.14 15.64 13.19
N TRP A 142 1.71 16.71 12.62
CA TRP A 142 3.11 16.74 12.22
C TRP A 142 4.05 16.74 13.42
N LYS A 143 3.74 17.50 14.46
CA LYS A 143 4.51 17.48 15.72
C LYS A 143 4.44 16.13 16.42
N THR A 144 3.28 15.47 16.40
CA THR A 144 3.12 14.13 16.98
C THR A 144 3.89 13.08 16.17
N ALA A 145 3.87 13.13 14.85
CA ALA A 145 4.67 12.22 14.01
C ALA A 145 6.18 12.37 14.26
N LEU A 146 6.64 13.60 14.54
CA LEU A 146 8.04 13.91 14.85
C LEU A 146 8.45 13.59 16.29
N ALA A 147 7.50 13.34 17.19
CA ALA A 147 7.84 12.99 18.56
C ALA A 147 8.57 11.62 18.60
N PRO A 148 9.74 11.51 19.30
CA PRO A 148 10.47 10.24 19.35
C PRO A 148 9.64 9.07 19.87
N ALA A 149 8.71 9.35 20.79
CA ALA A 149 7.81 8.33 21.36
C ALA A 149 6.81 7.74 20.34
N THR A 150 6.52 8.45 19.25
CA THR A 150 5.63 7.96 18.19
C THR A 150 6.27 6.86 17.35
N GLY A 151 7.60 6.91 17.17
CA GLY A 151 8.32 5.91 16.38
C GLY A 151 7.95 5.90 14.89
N SER A 152 7.53 7.04 14.33
CA SER A 152 7.16 7.15 12.92
C SER A 152 8.36 6.83 12.02
N GLN A 153 8.21 5.81 11.17
CA GLN A 153 9.24 5.46 10.19
C GLN A 153 9.35 6.50 9.05
N TYR A 154 8.29 7.29 8.84
CA TYR A 154 8.24 8.39 7.87
C TYR A 154 8.57 9.77 8.49
N ALA A 155 9.05 9.84 9.75
CA ALA A 155 9.43 11.12 10.35
C ALA A 155 10.45 11.90 9.50
N PHE A 156 11.33 11.21 8.76
CA PHE A 156 12.33 11.82 7.90
C PHE A 156 11.75 12.70 6.78
N ILE A 157 10.52 12.44 6.35
CA ILE A 157 9.87 13.23 5.27
C ILE A 157 9.56 14.67 5.73
N PHE A 158 9.49 14.91 7.06
CA PHE A 158 9.32 16.22 7.65
C PHE A 158 10.63 17.00 7.83
N TYR A 159 11.81 16.39 7.57
CA TYR A 159 13.12 17.03 7.88
C TYR A 159 13.42 18.29 7.06
N ALA A 160 12.61 18.57 6.03
CA ALA A 160 12.57 19.85 5.37
C ALA A 160 12.10 21.00 6.29
N ILE A 161 11.32 20.71 7.33
CA ILE A 161 10.77 21.66 8.29
C ILE A 161 11.84 21.96 9.36
N LYS A 162 11.97 23.22 9.71
CA LYS A 162 12.93 23.69 10.71
C LYS A 162 12.82 22.92 12.02
N ASN A 163 13.94 22.49 12.56
CA ASN A 163 14.08 21.71 13.78
C ASN A 163 13.41 20.32 13.74
N ALA A 164 12.87 19.84 12.62
CA ALA A 164 12.14 18.57 12.57
C ALA A 164 13.05 17.37 12.86
N GLU A 165 14.25 17.30 12.24
CA GLU A 165 15.23 16.22 12.52
C GLU A 165 15.72 16.26 13.96
N ALA A 166 16.03 17.46 14.48
CA ALA A 166 16.48 17.64 15.85
C ALA A 166 15.40 17.24 16.88
N ALA A 167 14.13 17.54 16.60
CA ALA A 167 13.02 17.12 17.44
C ALA A 167 12.79 15.61 17.39
N ASN A 168 12.87 15.00 16.19
CA ASN A 168 12.68 13.57 16.03
C ASN A 168 13.79 12.74 16.69
N THR A 169 15.02 13.28 16.74
CA THR A 169 16.14 12.65 17.45
C THR A 169 16.17 12.99 18.96
N GLY A 170 15.25 13.82 19.44
CA GLY A 170 15.17 14.23 20.84
C GLY A 170 16.18 15.31 21.25
N ALA A 171 16.87 15.93 20.28
CA ALA A 171 17.84 17.01 20.56
C ALA A 171 17.17 18.34 20.95
N VAL A 172 15.95 18.59 20.46
CA VAL A 172 15.12 19.74 20.83
C VAL A 172 13.67 19.29 21.12
N PRO A 173 12.89 20.07 21.91
CA PRO A 173 11.46 19.78 22.08
C PRO A 173 10.68 19.88 20.77
N VAL A 174 9.69 19.01 20.55
CA VAL A 174 8.80 19.06 19.36
C VAL A 174 8.02 20.39 19.23
N ALA A 175 7.88 21.14 20.30
CA ALA A 175 7.29 22.48 20.29
C ALA A 175 8.09 23.49 19.46
N GLU A 176 9.40 23.26 19.26
CA GLU A 176 10.30 24.12 18.49
C GLU A 176 10.31 23.83 17.00
N VAL A 177 9.57 22.78 16.56
CA VAL A 177 9.40 22.49 15.14
C VAL A 177 8.71 23.65 14.45
N GLY A 178 9.22 24.03 13.28
CA GLY A 178 8.79 25.18 12.47
C GLY A 178 7.40 25.02 11.83
N VAL A 179 6.41 24.48 12.54
CA VAL A 179 5.02 24.41 12.09
C VAL A 179 4.11 25.05 13.13
N ARG A 180 3.22 25.96 12.72
CA ARG A 180 2.39 26.75 13.62
C ARG A 180 1.03 27.11 12.99
N ALA A 181 -0.04 26.83 13.69
CA ALA A 181 -1.34 27.41 13.40
C ALA A 181 -1.37 28.87 13.87
N LEU A 182 -1.43 29.81 12.94
CA LEU A 182 -1.52 31.24 13.27
C LEU A 182 -2.94 31.60 13.72
N ASP A 183 -3.92 30.95 13.16
CA ASP A 183 -5.35 30.97 13.50
C ASP A 183 -5.99 29.64 13.08
N ALA A 184 -7.30 29.52 13.19
CA ALA A 184 -8.00 28.28 12.86
C ALA A 184 -7.84 27.84 11.38
N ARG A 185 -7.52 28.75 10.46
CA ARG A 185 -7.44 28.48 9.02
C ARG A 185 -6.08 28.79 8.38
N THR A 186 -5.14 29.28 9.13
CA THR A 186 -3.82 29.66 8.59
C THR A 186 -2.73 28.84 9.24
N LEU A 187 -2.10 27.96 8.44
CA LEU A 187 -0.94 27.18 8.84
C LEU A 187 0.32 27.81 8.26
N GLU A 188 1.27 28.15 9.12
CA GLU A 188 2.60 28.61 8.74
C GLU A 188 3.62 27.50 8.96
N VAL A 189 4.51 27.32 7.98
CA VAL A 189 5.63 26.38 8.07
C VAL A 189 6.93 27.12 7.77
N GLU A 190 7.89 27.01 8.66
CA GLU A 190 9.26 27.47 8.48
C GLU A 190 10.12 26.27 8.08
N LEU A 191 10.81 26.38 6.95
CA LEU A 191 11.70 25.33 6.43
C LEU A 191 13.12 25.56 6.92
N GLU A 192 13.90 24.48 7.05
CA GLU A 192 15.33 24.55 7.40
C GLU A 192 16.12 25.31 6.31
N GLN A 193 15.72 25.13 5.06
CA GLN A 193 16.27 25.76 3.88
C GLN A 193 15.20 25.81 2.78
N PRO A 194 15.38 26.56 1.69
CA PRO A 194 14.45 26.53 0.57
C PRO A 194 14.36 25.12 -0.03
N VAL A 195 13.14 24.59 -0.22
CA VAL A 195 12.87 23.24 -0.73
C VAL A 195 11.96 23.32 -1.94
N ALA A 196 12.48 22.94 -3.11
CA ALA A 196 11.80 23.09 -4.40
C ALA A 196 10.59 22.15 -4.60
N TYR A 197 10.44 21.12 -3.76
CA TYR A 197 9.41 20.08 -3.85
C TYR A 197 8.51 20.02 -2.61
N PHE A 198 8.50 21.07 -1.79
CA PHE A 198 7.76 21.06 -0.52
C PHE A 198 6.24 20.93 -0.72
N ASP A 199 5.69 21.52 -1.77
CA ASP A 199 4.30 21.33 -2.19
C ASP A 199 3.95 19.86 -2.48
N LYS A 200 4.90 19.11 -3.04
CA LYS A 200 4.74 17.68 -3.32
C LYS A 200 4.77 16.84 -2.03
N LEU A 201 5.62 17.23 -1.07
CA LEU A 201 5.68 16.56 0.24
C LEU A 201 4.37 16.68 1.00
N VAL A 202 3.76 17.87 1.04
CA VAL A 202 2.51 18.08 1.79
C VAL A 202 1.28 17.42 1.17
N ALA A 203 1.41 16.84 -0.03
CA ALA A 203 0.39 16.00 -0.65
C ALA A 203 0.51 14.52 -0.25
N PHE A 204 1.57 14.15 0.47
CA PHE A 204 1.81 12.77 0.91
C PHE A 204 1.05 12.43 2.19
N ALA A 205 0.67 11.15 2.34
CA ALA A 205 -0.23 10.69 3.40
C ALA A 205 0.25 10.98 4.84
N THR A 206 1.56 11.03 5.09
CA THR A 206 2.08 11.34 6.43
C THR A 206 1.79 12.80 6.85
N TYR A 207 1.57 13.70 5.89
CA TYR A 207 1.19 15.10 6.15
C TYR A 207 -0.32 15.31 6.38
N LEU A 208 -1.14 14.26 6.42
CA LEU A 208 -2.58 14.35 6.67
C LEU A 208 -2.87 14.93 8.05
N PRO A 209 -4.00 15.66 8.21
CA PRO A 209 -4.39 16.21 9.49
C PRO A 209 -4.91 15.12 10.44
N ILE A 210 -4.80 15.34 11.74
CA ILE A 210 -5.33 14.44 12.79
C ILE A 210 -6.03 15.29 13.85
N PRO A 211 -7.30 15.01 14.19
CA PRO A 211 -8.04 15.75 15.20
C PRO A 211 -7.51 15.40 16.60
N ALA A 212 -6.83 16.37 17.25
CA ALA A 212 -6.06 16.14 18.47
C ALA A 212 -6.87 15.49 19.60
N ALA A 213 -8.06 16.03 19.89
CA ALA A 213 -8.90 15.52 20.97
C ALA A 213 -9.36 14.07 20.72
N PHE A 214 -9.77 13.76 19.48
CA PHE A 214 -10.21 12.44 19.09
C PHE A 214 -9.04 11.43 19.12
N HIS A 215 -7.87 11.82 18.59
CA HIS A 215 -6.67 10.98 18.65
C HIS A 215 -6.26 10.64 20.09
N GLN A 216 -6.26 11.66 20.98
CA GLN A 216 -5.95 11.44 22.39
C GLN A 216 -6.96 10.53 23.09
N GLN A 217 -8.25 10.61 22.72
CA GLN A 217 -9.29 9.73 23.23
C GLN A 217 -9.10 8.28 22.77
N MET A 218 -8.73 8.07 21.50
CA MET A 218 -8.52 6.73 20.93
C MET A 218 -7.17 6.12 21.33
N ALA A 219 -6.17 6.95 21.61
CA ALA A 219 -4.81 6.54 21.97
C ALA A 219 -4.24 5.52 20.95
N GLU A 220 -3.78 4.36 21.40
CA GLU A 220 -3.21 3.30 20.57
C GLU A 220 -4.22 2.67 19.58
N ARG A 221 -5.51 2.89 19.77
CA ARG A 221 -6.56 2.39 18.88
C ARG A 221 -6.80 3.29 17.67
N TYR A 222 -6.21 4.49 17.62
CA TYR A 222 -6.41 5.39 16.49
C TYR A 222 -5.98 4.75 15.17
N GLY A 223 -6.93 4.65 14.21
CA GLY A 223 -6.69 4.03 12.91
C GLY A 223 -6.72 2.49 12.89
N ALA A 224 -7.15 1.83 13.97
CA ALA A 224 -7.25 0.38 14.05
C ALA A 224 -8.61 -0.17 13.56
N ASP A 225 -9.66 0.63 13.63
CA ASP A 225 -11.03 0.26 13.28
C ASP A 225 -11.75 1.43 12.59
N ALA A 226 -12.89 1.16 11.95
CA ALA A 226 -13.68 2.17 11.24
C ALA A 226 -14.19 3.30 12.17
N ASP A 227 -14.47 3.02 13.43
CA ASP A 227 -14.96 3.99 14.42
C ASP A 227 -13.84 4.66 15.23
N THR A 228 -12.58 4.33 14.95
CA THR A 228 -11.42 4.90 15.65
C THR A 228 -10.72 6.01 14.89
N MET A 229 -11.33 6.51 13.80
CA MET A 229 -10.86 7.65 13.03
C MET A 229 -11.99 8.63 12.74
N LEU A 230 -11.65 9.90 12.52
CA LEU A 230 -12.48 10.88 11.80
C LEU A 230 -11.88 11.07 10.40
N TYR A 231 -12.72 11.28 9.42
CA TYR A 231 -12.38 11.29 8.01
C TYR A 231 -12.49 12.69 7.42
N SER A 232 -11.51 13.09 6.63
CA SER A 232 -11.48 14.40 5.95
C SER A 232 -11.70 14.30 4.44
N GLY A 233 -11.66 13.07 3.89
CA GLY A 233 -11.70 12.80 2.46
C GLY A 233 -13.09 12.59 1.87
N PRO A 234 -13.16 12.26 0.57
CA PRO A 234 -14.41 12.07 -0.19
C PRO A 234 -15.28 10.93 0.33
N PHE A 235 -14.67 9.92 0.94
CA PHE A 235 -15.36 8.80 1.58
C PHE A 235 -15.00 8.72 3.06
N MET A 236 -15.78 7.94 3.80
CA MET A 236 -15.51 7.57 5.19
C MET A 236 -15.66 6.06 5.34
N LEU A 237 -14.81 5.43 6.13
CA LEU A 237 -14.89 4.01 6.42
C LEU A 237 -16.05 3.77 7.40
N THR A 238 -17.06 3.03 6.97
CA THR A 238 -18.25 2.73 7.79
C THR A 238 -18.24 1.31 8.33
N SER A 239 -17.40 0.44 7.75
CA SER A 239 -17.19 -0.92 8.24
C SER A 239 -15.80 -1.41 7.88
N TRP A 240 -15.15 -2.06 8.83
CA TRP A 240 -13.92 -2.81 8.63
C TRP A 240 -14.02 -4.13 9.39
N VAL A 241 -14.18 -5.21 8.64
CA VAL A 241 -14.18 -6.57 9.17
C VAL A 241 -12.80 -7.16 8.88
N HIS A 242 -11.96 -7.21 9.90
CA HIS A 242 -10.57 -7.63 9.77
C HIS A 242 -10.41 -8.99 9.08
N GLY A 243 -9.50 -9.05 8.11
CA GLY A 243 -9.27 -10.23 7.29
C GLY A 243 -10.37 -10.54 6.27
N ALA A 244 -11.43 -9.74 6.16
CA ALA A 244 -12.57 -10.04 5.31
C ALA A 244 -12.99 -8.91 4.36
N SER A 245 -13.27 -7.70 4.87
CA SER A 245 -13.83 -6.64 4.03
C SER A 245 -13.71 -5.25 4.67
N LEU A 246 -13.70 -4.22 3.79
CA LEU A 246 -13.87 -2.82 4.17
C LEU A 246 -15.00 -2.22 3.34
N ARG A 247 -15.78 -1.31 3.95
CA ARG A 247 -16.80 -0.51 3.25
C ARG A 247 -16.54 0.97 3.47
N MET A 248 -16.41 1.70 2.38
CA MET A 248 -16.26 3.15 2.36
C MET A 248 -17.54 3.76 1.77
N GLU A 249 -18.16 4.71 2.47
CA GLU A 249 -19.34 5.42 2.02
C GLU A 249 -19.02 6.89 1.79
N ARG A 250 -19.75 7.54 0.88
CA ARG A 250 -19.58 8.95 0.58
C ARG A 250 -19.67 9.78 1.87
N ASN A 251 -18.67 10.62 2.12
CA ASN A 251 -18.63 11.49 3.28
C ASN A 251 -19.57 12.71 3.06
N PRO A 252 -20.66 12.84 3.84
CA PRO A 252 -21.62 13.94 3.66
C PRO A 252 -21.05 15.31 4.05
N HIS A 253 -19.90 15.36 4.72
CA HIS A 253 -19.24 16.58 5.16
C HIS A 253 -18.00 16.94 4.32
N TYR A 254 -17.71 16.16 3.26
CA TYR A 254 -16.60 16.48 2.36
C TYR A 254 -16.84 17.81 1.65
N TRP A 255 -15.83 18.64 1.57
CA TRP A 255 -15.95 20.00 1.04
C TRP A 255 -16.31 20.07 -0.47
N ASP A 256 -15.94 19.02 -1.26
CA ASP A 256 -16.13 18.91 -2.71
C ASP A 256 -17.11 17.75 -3.02
N GLN A 257 -18.28 17.75 -2.38
CA GLN A 257 -19.27 16.66 -2.48
C GLN A 257 -19.76 16.42 -3.91
N ASP A 258 -19.89 17.47 -4.71
CA ASP A 258 -20.43 17.42 -6.08
C ASP A 258 -19.51 16.58 -7.01
N ARG A 259 -18.27 16.45 -6.65
CA ARG A 259 -17.30 15.62 -7.36
C ARG A 259 -17.51 14.12 -7.10
N VAL A 260 -18.04 13.75 -5.96
CA VAL A 260 -18.17 12.35 -5.53
C VAL A 260 -19.51 11.79 -6.01
N ARG A 261 -19.47 10.93 -7.03
CA ARG A 261 -20.67 10.38 -7.67
C ARG A 261 -21.07 9.01 -7.15
N LEU A 262 -20.12 8.22 -6.65
CA LEU A 262 -20.40 6.95 -5.99
C LEU A 262 -20.93 7.20 -4.58
N ASN A 263 -21.89 6.38 -4.15
CA ASN A 263 -22.37 6.37 -2.77
C ASN A 263 -21.52 5.47 -1.87
N ALA A 264 -21.00 4.36 -2.42
CA ALA A 264 -20.11 3.48 -1.68
C ALA A 264 -19.13 2.70 -2.56
N ILE A 265 -18.02 2.34 -1.94
CA ILE A 265 -17.00 1.43 -2.45
C ILE A 265 -16.89 0.26 -1.46
N ASN A 266 -17.21 -0.94 -1.94
CA ASN A 266 -17.14 -2.15 -1.14
C ASN A 266 -15.86 -2.93 -1.47
N ALA A 267 -14.83 -2.87 -0.66
CA ALA A 267 -13.71 -3.78 -0.71
C ALA A 267 -14.14 -5.10 -0.04
N ALA A 268 -14.98 -5.86 -0.75
CA ALA A 268 -15.66 -7.05 -0.23
C ALA A 268 -14.75 -8.30 -0.19
N TYR A 269 -13.55 -8.19 -0.73
CA TYR A 269 -12.60 -9.29 -0.82
C TYR A 269 -11.20 -8.80 -0.49
N ILE A 270 -10.52 -9.52 0.41
CA ILE A 270 -9.11 -9.30 0.75
C ILE A 270 -8.36 -10.57 0.35
N THR A 271 -7.68 -10.56 -0.80
CA THR A 271 -6.93 -11.71 -1.30
C THR A 271 -5.94 -11.31 -2.39
N SER A 272 -4.76 -11.91 -2.37
CA SER A 272 -3.74 -11.82 -3.43
C SER A 272 -3.80 -13.00 -4.42
N ASP A 273 -4.69 -13.99 -4.22
CA ASP A 273 -4.83 -15.13 -5.12
C ASP A 273 -5.44 -14.73 -6.47
N SER A 274 -4.61 -14.72 -7.48
CA SER A 274 -4.97 -14.24 -8.83
C SER A 274 -6.09 -15.06 -9.49
N ASN A 275 -6.20 -16.38 -9.20
CA ASN A 275 -7.26 -17.21 -9.76
C ASN A 275 -8.60 -16.90 -9.11
N THR A 276 -8.61 -16.70 -7.80
CA THR A 276 -9.80 -16.24 -7.06
C THR A 276 -10.27 -14.89 -7.61
N LEU A 277 -9.38 -13.93 -7.78
CA LEU A 277 -9.69 -12.60 -8.31
C LEU A 277 -10.23 -12.68 -9.75
N LEU A 278 -9.61 -13.52 -10.60
CA LEU A 278 -10.07 -13.75 -11.97
C LEU A 278 -11.49 -14.31 -12.00
N ASN A 279 -11.80 -15.28 -11.15
CA ASN A 279 -13.13 -15.86 -11.06
C ASN A 279 -14.16 -14.84 -10.54
N LEU A 280 -13.82 -14.06 -9.52
CA LEU A 280 -14.68 -12.98 -9.03
C LEU A 280 -14.99 -11.96 -10.12
N TYR A 281 -14.02 -11.61 -10.98
CA TYR A 281 -14.25 -10.71 -12.10
C TYR A 281 -15.14 -11.34 -13.17
N LYS A 282 -14.90 -12.59 -13.54
CA LYS A 282 -15.75 -13.35 -14.50
C LYS A 282 -17.19 -13.47 -14.04
N ASP A 283 -17.38 -13.66 -12.73
CA ASP A 283 -18.69 -13.80 -12.10
C ASP A 283 -19.39 -12.43 -11.86
N GLY A 284 -18.77 -11.32 -12.30
CA GLY A 284 -19.30 -9.98 -12.13
C GLY A 284 -19.40 -9.56 -10.66
N ARG A 285 -18.44 -9.96 -9.83
CA ARG A 285 -18.39 -9.66 -8.39
C ARG A 285 -17.47 -8.49 -8.05
N ILE A 286 -16.48 -8.20 -8.89
CA ILE A 286 -15.55 -7.08 -8.74
C ILE A 286 -15.44 -6.30 -10.04
N VAL A 287 -15.25 -4.98 -9.96
CA VAL A 287 -15.21 -4.08 -11.14
C VAL A 287 -13.92 -4.17 -11.93
N GLN A 288 -12.87 -4.66 -11.33
CA GLN A 288 -11.56 -4.74 -11.98
C GLN A 288 -10.75 -5.91 -11.44
N VAL A 289 -9.83 -6.43 -12.24
CA VAL A 289 -8.87 -7.46 -11.85
C VAL A 289 -7.51 -7.17 -12.51
N ASP A 290 -6.45 -7.34 -11.75
CA ASP A 290 -5.08 -7.31 -12.24
C ASP A 290 -4.74 -8.68 -12.85
N LEU A 291 -4.19 -8.68 -14.07
CA LEU A 291 -3.98 -9.89 -14.86
C LEU A 291 -2.51 -10.34 -14.79
N SER A 292 -2.32 -11.62 -14.52
CA SER A 292 -1.03 -12.29 -14.72
C SER A 292 -0.79 -12.60 -16.20
N ALA A 293 0.45 -12.94 -16.57
CA ALA A 293 0.80 -13.32 -17.95
C ALA A 293 -0.06 -14.48 -18.49
N GLU A 294 -0.37 -15.47 -17.64
CA GLU A 294 -1.17 -16.63 -17.98
C GLU A 294 -2.64 -16.29 -18.28
N MET A 295 -3.14 -15.21 -17.68
CA MET A 295 -4.54 -14.77 -17.80
C MET A 295 -4.78 -13.90 -19.04
N LEU A 296 -3.73 -13.26 -19.56
CA LEU A 296 -3.83 -12.29 -20.65
C LEU A 296 -4.42 -12.88 -21.93
N GLU A 297 -3.99 -14.07 -22.32
CA GLU A 297 -4.50 -14.71 -23.55
C GLU A 297 -6.01 -14.95 -23.44
N GLY A 298 -6.48 -15.48 -22.31
CA GLY A 298 -7.91 -15.69 -22.05
C GLY A 298 -8.71 -14.39 -22.02
N ALA A 299 -8.16 -13.32 -21.44
CA ALA A 299 -8.78 -12.00 -21.41
C ALA A 299 -8.90 -11.38 -22.81
N MET A 300 -7.86 -11.53 -23.66
CA MET A 300 -7.87 -11.07 -25.05
C MET A 300 -8.87 -11.87 -25.89
N GLN A 301 -8.95 -13.20 -25.73
CA GLN A 301 -9.93 -14.04 -26.42
C GLN A 301 -11.38 -13.65 -26.05
N GLN A 302 -11.63 -13.28 -24.80
CA GLN A 302 -12.92 -12.79 -24.31
C GLN A 302 -13.17 -11.31 -24.64
N ARG A 303 -12.23 -10.63 -25.29
CA ARG A 303 -12.30 -9.21 -25.68
C ARG A 303 -12.57 -8.28 -24.50
N TRP A 304 -11.96 -8.56 -23.35
CA TRP A 304 -12.07 -7.68 -22.19
C TRP A 304 -11.41 -6.35 -22.48
N HIS A 305 -11.93 -5.28 -21.84
CA HIS A 305 -11.26 -3.98 -21.85
C HIS A 305 -10.02 -4.06 -20.97
N LEU A 306 -8.86 -3.80 -21.57
CA LEU A 306 -7.56 -3.92 -20.91
C LEU A 306 -6.90 -2.56 -20.77
N ASP A 307 -6.65 -2.16 -19.54
CA ASP A 307 -5.89 -0.97 -19.19
C ASP A 307 -4.44 -1.36 -18.85
N ARG A 308 -3.47 -0.62 -19.38
CA ARG A 308 -2.05 -0.77 -19.05
C ARG A 308 -1.58 0.41 -18.23
N PHE A 309 -0.83 0.15 -17.20
CA PHE A 309 -0.36 1.18 -16.30
C PHE A 309 1.05 0.84 -15.78
N MET A 310 1.96 1.83 -15.79
CA MET A 310 3.24 1.80 -15.09
C MET A 310 3.02 2.49 -13.74
N ASP A 311 3.09 1.74 -12.64
CA ASP A 311 2.82 2.28 -11.30
C ASP A 311 4.00 3.03 -10.69
N GLY A 312 5.09 3.16 -11.44
CA GLY A 312 6.27 3.92 -11.03
C GLY A 312 7.20 3.18 -10.06
N SER A 313 6.82 1.98 -9.61
CA SER A 313 7.59 1.21 -8.64
C SER A 313 8.80 0.54 -9.28
N VAL A 314 9.91 0.52 -8.53
CA VAL A 314 11.10 -0.27 -8.83
C VAL A 314 11.23 -1.40 -7.80
N PHE A 315 11.55 -2.60 -8.28
CA PHE A 315 11.80 -3.78 -7.46
C PHE A 315 13.26 -4.21 -7.57
N PHE A 316 13.80 -4.68 -6.47
CA PHE A 316 15.22 -5.01 -6.37
C PHE A 316 15.46 -6.09 -5.30
N ILE A 317 16.60 -6.76 -5.38
CA ILE A 317 17.19 -7.47 -4.25
C ILE A 317 17.88 -6.42 -3.38
N ASP A 318 17.55 -6.40 -2.09
CA ASP A 318 18.28 -5.65 -1.08
C ASP A 318 19.08 -6.60 -0.19
N PHE A 319 20.21 -6.12 0.33
CA PHE A 319 21.15 -6.90 1.12
C PHE A 319 21.13 -6.49 2.59
N ASN A 320 21.36 -7.43 3.48
CA ASN A 320 21.54 -7.13 4.89
C ASN A 320 23.02 -6.79 5.17
N HIS A 321 23.28 -5.50 5.44
CA HIS A 321 24.62 -4.97 5.75
C HIS A 321 24.97 -4.96 7.23
N ARG A 322 24.13 -5.54 8.10
CA ARG A 322 24.38 -5.56 9.55
C ARG A 322 25.65 -6.37 9.86
N PRO A 323 26.34 -6.03 10.98
CA PRO A 323 27.47 -6.83 11.45
C PRO A 323 27.11 -8.31 11.59
N GLY A 324 28.03 -9.19 11.18
CA GLY A 324 27.85 -10.64 11.24
C GLY A 324 27.12 -11.26 10.04
N ARG A 325 26.52 -10.48 9.14
CA ARG A 325 25.93 -10.99 7.90
C ARG A 325 26.99 -11.13 6.81
N VAL A 326 27.05 -12.30 6.15
CA VAL A 326 28.00 -12.52 5.05
C VAL A 326 27.74 -11.63 3.84
N THR A 327 26.49 -11.22 3.65
CA THR A 327 26.06 -10.29 2.60
C THR A 327 26.61 -8.87 2.75
N ARG A 328 27.22 -8.53 3.91
CA ARG A 328 28.00 -7.31 4.08
C ARG A 328 29.26 -7.30 3.20
N ASN A 329 29.76 -8.47 2.81
CA ASN A 329 30.94 -8.57 1.96
C ASN A 329 30.65 -8.10 0.54
N LEU A 330 31.39 -7.11 0.05
CA LEU A 330 31.20 -6.51 -1.28
C LEU A 330 31.47 -7.53 -2.41
N ASN A 331 32.48 -8.39 -2.26
CA ASN A 331 32.82 -9.37 -3.29
C ASN A 331 31.72 -10.43 -3.43
N LEU A 332 31.05 -10.82 -2.34
CA LEU A 332 29.86 -11.68 -2.41
C LEU A 332 28.72 -11.01 -3.18
N ARG A 333 28.42 -9.73 -2.90
CA ARG A 333 27.39 -9.00 -3.62
C ARG A 333 27.71 -8.81 -5.10
N LYS A 334 28.99 -8.53 -5.44
CA LYS A 334 29.47 -8.48 -6.84
C LYS A 334 29.33 -9.82 -7.54
N ALA A 335 29.67 -10.91 -6.87
CA ALA A 335 29.44 -12.25 -7.42
C ALA A 335 27.97 -12.49 -7.75
N MET A 336 27.06 -12.13 -6.84
CA MET A 336 25.61 -12.27 -7.07
C MET A 336 25.10 -11.35 -8.19
N GLN A 337 25.60 -10.11 -8.28
CA GLN A 337 25.23 -9.17 -9.34
C GLN A 337 25.59 -9.69 -10.74
N LEU A 338 26.80 -10.23 -10.91
CA LEU A 338 27.30 -10.75 -12.19
C LEU A 338 26.71 -12.11 -12.58
N ALA A 339 26.17 -12.86 -11.62
CA ALA A 339 25.63 -14.20 -11.83
C ALA A 339 24.16 -14.23 -12.25
N GLN A 340 23.46 -13.11 -12.26
CA GLN A 340 22.04 -12.98 -12.60
C GLN A 340 21.82 -12.06 -13.81
N ASN A 341 20.63 -12.13 -14.42
CA ASN A 341 20.26 -11.32 -15.58
C ASN A 341 18.81 -10.83 -15.46
N SER A 342 18.62 -9.55 -15.14
CA SER A 342 17.28 -8.95 -15.00
C SER A 342 16.47 -8.95 -16.31
N ASN A 343 17.14 -8.95 -17.49
CA ASN A 343 16.42 -9.12 -18.76
C ASN A 343 15.81 -10.53 -18.86
N GLU A 344 16.57 -11.57 -18.47
CA GLU A 344 16.06 -12.95 -18.45
C GLU A 344 14.88 -13.08 -17.47
N LEU A 345 14.99 -12.47 -16.29
CA LEU A 345 13.92 -12.45 -15.29
C LEU A 345 12.64 -11.84 -15.88
N VAL A 346 12.73 -10.67 -16.50
CA VAL A 346 11.55 -9.97 -17.03
C VAL A 346 11.01 -10.65 -18.28
N ASP A 347 11.87 -10.92 -19.27
CA ASP A 347 11.42 -11.34 -20.60
C ASP A 347 11.04 -12.82 -20.67
N ARG A 348 11.64 -13.68 -19.83
CA ARG A 348 11.48 -15.13 -19.90
C ARG A 348 10.79 -15.76 -18.68
N VAL A 349 10.85 -15.10 -17.52
CA VAL A 349 10.26 -15.62 -16.28
C VAL A 349 8.95 -14.89 -15.97
N ILE A 350 8.98 -13.57 -15.80
CA ILE A 350 7.78 -12.77 -15.47
C ILE A 350 6.82 -12.70 -16.66
N LYS A 351 7.30 -12.33 -17.85
CA LYS A 351 6.53 -12.26 -19.13
C LYS A 351 5.27 -11.38 -19.08
N LEU A 352 5.23 -10.39 -18.20
CA LEU A 352 4.09 -9.47 -18.12
C LEU A 352 4.35 -8.23 -18.98
N PRO A 353 3.38 -7.81 -19.80
CA PRO A 353 3.49 -6.59 -20.57
C PRO A 353 3.66 -5.36 -19.66
N GLY A 354 4.58 -4.49 -20.05
CA GLY A 354 4.87 -3.25 -19.32
C GLY A 354 5.89 -3.40 -18.19
N TYR A 355 6.29 -4.62 -17.82
CA TYR A 355 7.45 -4.82 -16.95
C TYR A 355 8.72 -4.49 -17.71
N LEU A 356 9.64 -3.76 -17.08
CA LEU A 356 10.95 -3.44 -17.64
C LEU A 356 12.05 -3.95 -16.70
N PRO A 357 13.21 -4.41 -17.23
CA PRO A 357 14.35 -4.72 -16.38
C PRO A 357 14.83 -3.49 -15.62
N ALA A 358 14.86 -3.53 -14.29
CA ALA A 358 15.39 -2.44 -13.50
C ALA A 358 16.92 -2.44 -13.56
N LYS A 359 17.49 -1.34 -14.05
CA LYS A 359 18.94 -1.15 -14.16
C LYS A 359 19.49 -0.24 -13.06
N SER A 360 18.58 0.44 -12.34
CA SER A 360 18.89 1.42 -11.31
C SER A 360 17.77 1.46 -10.27
N LEU A 361 18.05 2.09 -9.14
CA LEU A 361 17.04 2.49 -8.17
C LEU A 361 16.07 3.55 -8.75
N PHE A 362 16.55 4.35 -9.70
CA PHE A 362 15.78 5.42 -10.33
C PHE A 362 15.07 4.89 -11.58
N PRO A 363 13.72 4.79 -11.60
CA PRO A 363 12.95 4.26 -12.72
C PRO A 363 12.96 5.17 -13.96
N VAL A 364 12.59 4.59 -15.12
CA VAL A 364 12.69 5.26 -16.44
C VAL A 364 11.76 6.48 -16.61
N TRP A 365 10.67 6.57 -15.84
CA TRP A 365 9.70 7.66 -15.94
C TRP A 365 10.16 8.97 -15.28
N LEU A 366 11.20 8.93 -14.43
CA LEU A 366 11.70 10.12 -13.75
C LEU A 366 12.24 11.14 -14.76
N GLN A 367 11.89 12.41 -14.53
CA GLN A 367 12.41 13.52 -15.33
C GLN A 367 13.73 14.00 -14.76
N GLY A 368 14.66 14.32 -15.65
CA GLY A 368 15.91 15.01 -15.32
C GLY A 368 15.74 16.53 -15.39
N VAL A 369 16.73 17.23 -15.93
CA VAL A 369 16.68 18.69 -16.11
C VAL A 369 15.90 19.05 -17.36
N GLU A 370 16.24 18.49 -18.50
CA GLU A 370 15.63 18.76 -19.82
C GLU A 370 15.04 17.50 -20.47
N ARG A 371 15.56 16.32 -20.12
CA ARG A 371 15.19 15.01 -20.66
C ARG A 371 14.90 14.04 -19.52
N PRO A 372 14.39 12.83 -19.82
CA PRO A 372 14.29 11.77 -18.83
C PRO A 372 15.61 11.55 -18.07
N PHE A 373 15.54 11.40 -16.76
CA PHE A 373 16.73 11.26 -15.90
C PHE A 373 17.71 10.18 -16.40
N ARG A 374 17.17 9.04 -16.84
CA ARG A 374 17.97 7.91 -17.33
C ARG A 374 18.65 8.16 -18.69
N GLU A 375 18.26 9.22 -19.42
CA GLU A 375 18.95 9.69 -20.63
C GLU A 375 20.07 10.66 -20.29
N GLU A 376 19.90 11.51 -19.26
CA GLU A 376 20.93 12.44 -18.80
C GLU A 376 21.98 11.73 -17.93
N TYR A 377 21.54 10.75 -17.13
CA TYR A 377 22.39 9.94 -16.24
C TYR A 377 22.14 8.45 -16.53
N PRO A 378 22.76 7.88 -17.58
CA PRO A 378 22.59 6.48 -17.92
C PRO A 378 22.96 5.57 -16.74
N ALA A 379 22.13 4.57 -16.48
CA ALA A 379 22.43 3.61 -15.43
C ALA A 379 23.66 2.78 -15.79
N PRO A 380 24.58 2.57 -14.85
CA PRO A 380 25.68 1.63 -15.05
C PRO A 380 25.13 0.21 -15.19
N GLU A 381 25.78 -0.61 -16.01
CA GLU A 381 25.35 -1.99 -16.27
C GLU A 381 26.45 -2.97 -15.88
N ALA A 382 26.10 -3.99 -15.11
CA ALA A 382 26.97 -5.13 -14.87
C ALA A 382 26.76 -6.17 -16.00
N PRO A 383 27.83 -6.70 -16.62
CA PRO A 383 27.69 -7.78 -17.57
C PRO A 383 27.20 -9.06 -16.85
N TYR A 384 26.43 -9.88 -17.56
CA TYR A 384 26.21 -11.26 -17.10
C TYR A 384 27.48 -12.07 -17.37
N ASP A 385 28.28 -12.33 -16.34
CA ASP A 385 29.57 -13.04 -16.44
C ASP A 385 29.77 -13.98 -15.26
N VAL A 386 29.42 -15.24 -15.48
CA VAL A 386 29.52 -16.28 -14.45
C VAL A 386 31.00 -16.62 -14.08
N ALA A 387 31.95 -16.47 -15.02
CA ALA A 387 33.35 -16.74 -14.74
C ALA A 387 33.91 -15.69 -13.77
N LEU A 388 33.69 -14.41 -14.08
CA LEU A 388 34.06 -13.28 -13.21
C LEU A 388 33.29 -13.31 -11.87
N ALA A 389 32.01 -13.71 -11.89
CA ALA A 389 31.24 -13.89 -10.68
C ALA A 389 31.87 -14.90 -9.70
N ARG A 390 32.36 -16.01 -10.22
CA ARG A 390 33.05 -17.03 -9.42
C ARG A 390 34.40 -16.56 -8.85
N GLU A 391 35.12 -15.71 -9.58
CA GLU A 391 36.34 -15.08 -9.05
C GLU A 391 36.00 -14.16 -7.84
N TYR A 392 34.97 -13.36 -7.95
CA TYR A 392 34.51 -12.54 -6.82
C TYR A 392 34.00 -13.37 -5.65
N LEU A 393 33.31 -14.49 -5.92
CA LEU A 393 32.86 -15.40 -4.87
C LEU A 393 34.02 -16.01 -4.11
N GLU A 394 35.09 -16.41 -4.83
CA GLU A 394 36.29 -16.96 -4.21
C GLU A 394 37.04 -15.92 -3.35
N ARG A 395 37.13 -14.66 -3.83
CA ARG A 395 37.66 -13.55 -3.01
C ARG A 395 36.85 -13.34 -1.74
N ALA A 396 35.50 -13.34 -1.86
CA ALA A 396 34.62 -13.22 -0.71
C ALA A 396 34.81 -14.33 0.30
N ARG A 397 34.96 -15.57 -0.19
CA ARG A 397 35.22 -16.76 0.63
C ARG A 397 36.51 -16.63 1.43
N GLN A 398 37.58 -16.14 0.80
CA GLN A 398 38.88 -15.92 1.44
C GLN A 398 38.84 -14.80 2.46
N GLU A 399 38.21 -13.65 2.13
CA GLU A 399 38.07 -12.52 3.03
C GLU A 399 37.22 -12.84 4.28
N LEU A 400 36.21 -13.69 4.13
CA LEU A 400 35.37 -14.16 5.23
C LEU A 400 35.96 -15.35 6.01
N GLY A 401 37.05 -15.93 5.52
CA GLY A 401 37.68 -17.12 6.14
C GLY A 401 36.80 -18.37 6.12
N LEU A 402 35.93 -18.48 5.10
CA LEU A 402 34.96 -19.57 4.98
C LEU A 402 35.54 -20.73 4.12
N THR A 403 35.20 -21.95 4.48
CA THR A 403 35.39 -23.13 3.60
C THR A 403 34.24 -23.25 2.62
N GLU A 404 33.00 -23.01 3.11
CA GLU A 404 31.76 -22.98 2.34
C GLU A 404 30.88 -21.84 2.84
N PHE A 405 30.07 -21.25 1.95
CA PHE A 405 29.10 -20.27 2.37
C PHE A 405 27.95 -20.96 3.11
N PRO A 406 27.43 -20.35 4.20
CA PRO A 406 26.20 -20.84 4.80
C PRO A 406 25.04 -20.62 3.83
N PRO A 407 23.94 -21.38 3.94
CA PRO A 407 22.71 -21.10 3.23
C PRO A 407 22.24 -19.67 3.52
N LEU A 408 21.86 -18.93 2.47
CA LEU A 408 21.38 -17.55 2.59
C LEU A 408 19.85 -17.52 2.60
N VAL A 409 19.26 -16.78 3.52
CA VAL A 409 17.82 -16.60 3.60
C VAL A 409 17.39 -15.48 2.64
N LEU A 410 16.60 -15.85 1.64
CA LEU A 410 15.90 -14.92 0.73
C LEU A 410 14.47 -14.71 1.24
N LEU A 411 14.24 -13.57 1.87
CA LEU A 411 12.92 -13.15 2.31
C LEU A 411 12.11 -12.59 1.12
N ALA A 412 10.88 -13.05 0.95
CA ALA A 412 9.97 -12.60 -0.10
C ALA A 412 8.51 -12.57 0.39
N ASP A 413 7.62 -11.88 -0.31
CA ASP A 413 6.19 -12.06 -0.11
C ASP A 413 5.63 -13.22 -0.96
N THR A 414 4.35 -13.54 -0.74
CA THR A 414 3.66 -14.66 -1.41
C THR A 414 2.98 -14.26 -2.72
N SER A 415 3.21 -13.04 -3.24
CA SER A 415 2.67 -12.64 -4.53
C SER A 415 3.21 -13.51 -5.68
N PRO A 416 2.46 -13.72 -6.76
CA PRO A 416 2.89 -14.56 -7.87
C PRO A 416 4.24 -14.15 -8.46
N VAL A 417 4.48 -12.83 -8.64
CA VAL A 417 5.74 -12.34 -9.19
C VAL A 417 6.90 -12.52 -8.22
N ALA A 418 6.69 -12.29 -6.91
CA ALA A 418 7.72 -12.53 -5.91
C ALA A 418 8.06 -14.03 -5.81
N THR A 419 7.06 -14.90 -5.90
CA THR A 419 7.25 -16.37 -5.88
C THR A 419 8.11 -16.84 -7.06
N ILE A 420 7.78 -16.47 -8.29
CA ILE A 420 8.59 -16.88 -9.45
C ILE A 420 9.97 -16.21 -9.47
N SER A 421 10.09 -14.98 -8.99
CA SER A 421 11.38 -14.28 -8.89
C SER A 421 12.29 -14.91 -7.85
N SER A 422 11.77 -15.28 -6.68
CA SER A 422 12.57 -15.96 -5.63
C SER A 422 13.07 -17.33 -6.09
N GLN A 423 12.24 -18.10 -6.80
CA GLN A 423 12.63 -19.38 -7.42
C GLN A 423 13.70 -19.20 -8.50
N TYR A 424 13.57 -18.14 -9.33
CA TYR A 424 14.59 -17.79 -10.31
C TYR A 424 15.94 -17.52 -9.63
N TYR A 425 15.98 -16.70 -8.59
CA TYR A 425 17.24 -16.39 -7.89
C TYR A 425 17.81 -17.60 -7.15
N GLN A 426 16.98 -18.44 -6.54
CA GLN A 426 17.42 -19.68 -5.91
C GLN A 426 18.13 -20.58 -6.93
N GLU A 427 17.52 -20.78 -8.10
CA GLU A 427 18.11 -21.61 -9.16
C GLU A 427 19.39 -20.99 -9.74
N VAL A 428 19.36 -19.69 -10.08
CA VAL A 428 20.48 -19.01 -10.73
C VAL A 428 21.71 -18.95 -9.81
N PHE A 429 21.53 -18.62 -8.53
CA PHE A 429 22.65 -18.58 -7.60
C PHE A 429 23.18 -19.97 -7.27
N LYS A 430 22.32 -20.99 -7.20
CA LYS A 430 22.78 -22.38 -7.07
C LYS A 430 23.55 -22.84 -8.28
N ARG A 431 23.03 -22.65 -9.47
CA ARG A 431 23.64 -23.09 -10.74
C ARG A 431 24.96 -22.39 -11.03
N ASN A 432 25.01 -21.08 -10.87
CA ASN A 432 26.12 -20.24 -11.30
C ASN A 432 27.22 -20.11 -10.22
N LEU A 433 26.84 -20.07 -8.95
CA LEU A 433 27.73 -19.79 -7.82
C LEU A 433 27.84 -20.96 -6.81
N GLY A 434 26.96 -21.96 -6.87
CA GLY A 434 26.89 -23.01 -5.86
C GLY A 434 26.32 -22.57 -4.52
N LEU A 435 25.75 -21.34 -4.44
CA LEU A 435 25.16 -20.84 -3.21
C LEU A 435 23.78 -21.49 -2.97
N ASP A 436 23.54 -21.91 -1.73
CA ASP A 436 22.26 -22.42 -1.29
C ASP A 436 21.39 -21.25 -0.80
N ILE A 437 20.21 -21.09 -1.40
CA ILE A 437 19.23 -20.07 -1.05
C ILE A 437 18.02 -20.73 -0.42
N ILE A 438 17.65 -20.30 0.78
CA ILE A 438 16.44 -20.70 1.49
C ILE A 438 15.40 -19.61 1.27
N ILE A 439 14.33 -19.93 0.55
CA ILE A 439 13.22 -18.99 0.34
C ILE A 439 12.38 -18.95 1.61
N ASP A 440 12.26 -17.77 2.21
CA ASP A 440 11.38 -17.46 3.34
C ASP A 440 10.21 -16.62 2.82
N ALA A 441 9.14 -17.31 2.38
CA ALA A 441 7.94 -16.67 1.85
C ALA A 441 6.99 -16.33 2.99
N GLN A 442 6.65 -15.06 3.13
CA GLN A 442 5.85 -14.51 4.22
C GLN A 442 4.65 -13.71 3.69
N THR A 443 3.63 -13.51 4.52
CA THR A 443 2.63 -12.47 4.21
C THR A 443 3.31 -11.10 4.14
N PHE A 444 2.67 -10.14 3.47
CA PHE A 444 3.22 -8.78 3.35
C PHE A 444 3.58 -8.17 4.72
N GLN A 445 2.68 -8.25 5.68
CA GLN A 445 2.89 -7.73 7.04
C GLN A 445 4.05 -8.44 7.76
N GLN A 446 4.13 -9.78 7.68
CA GLN A 446 5.21 -10.54 8.28
C GLN A 446 6.56 -10.25 7.61
N ARG A 447 6.58 -10.06 6.29
CA ARG A 447 7.79 -9.65 5.56
C ARG A 447 8.30 -8.31 6.05
N LEU A 448 7.43 -7.29 6.20
CA LEU A 448 7.82 -5.99 6.76
C LEU A 448 8.42 -6.13 8.16
N ALA A 449 7.75 -6.87 9.05
CA ALA A 449 8.23 -7.09 10.42
C ALA A 449 9.61 -7.78 10.45
N LYS A 450 9.85 -8.79 9.58
CA LYS A 450 11.15 -9.45 9.46
C LYS A 450 12.22 -8.52 8.87
N MET A 451 11.86 -7.66 7.91
CA MET A 451 12.78 -6.65 7.37
C MET A 451 13.22 -5.67 8.46
N ASP A 452 12.31 -5.18 9.28
CA ASP A 452 12.60 -4.26 10.39
C ASP A 452 13.48 -4.93 11.45
N ALA A 453 13.22 -6.20 11.77
CA ALA A 453 14.04 -7.01 12.67
C ALA A 453 15.42 -7.38 12.09
N GLY A 454 15.62 -7.27 10.77
CA GLY A 454 16.85 -7.74 10.08
C GLY A 454 16.97 -9.25 10.00
N ASP A 455 15.85 -9.96 9.99
CA ASP A 455 15.79 -11.42 9.93
C ASP A 455 15.79 -11.92 8.47
N PHE A 456 16.85 -11.63 7.75
CA PHE A 456 17.10 -12.03 6.37
C PHE A 456 18.59 -11.85 6.03
N ASP A 457 19.04 -12.45 4.94
CA ASP A 457 20.35 -12.18 4.32
C ASP A 457 20.15 -11.32 3.06
N ILE A 458 19.19 -11.68 2.24
CA ILE A 458 18.72 -10.94 1.07
C ILE A 458 17.20 -10.88 1.08
N VAL A 459 16.63 -9.83 0.52
CA VAL A 459 15.17 -9.68 0.43
C VAL A 459 14.75 -9.18 -0.94
N LEU A 460 13.65 -9.75 -1.48
CA LEU A 460 12.95 -9.16 -2.62
C LEU A 460 12.12 -7.99 -2.11
N SER A 461 12.61 -6.80 -2.38
CA SER A 461 12.00 -5.55 -1.96
C SER A 461 11.56 -4.72 -3.16
N GLY A 462 10.83 -3.66 -2.91
CA GLY A 462 10.43 -2.70 -3.92
C GLY A 462 10.02 -1.40 -3.28
N TRP A 463 10.04 -0.34 -4.07
CA TRP A 463 9.60 0.98 -3.66
C TRP A 463 8.73 1.62 -4.73
N GLY A 464 7.55 2.09 -4.33
CA GLY A 464 6.72 2.98 -5.11
C GLY A 464 7.06 4.43 -4.76
N PRO A 465 6.97 5.38 -5.69
CA PRO A 465 7.30 6.77 -5.38
C PRO A 465 6.24 7.40 -4.47
N ASP A 466 6.67 8.04 -3.40
CA ASP A 466 5.79 8.75 -2.48
C ASP A 466 5.35 10.10 -3.05
N TYR A 467 6.25 10.74 -3.81
CA TYR A 467 6.04 12.04 -4.45
C TYR A 467 6.87 12.16 -5.73
N ASN A 468 6.50 13.14 -6.58
CA ASN A 468 7.11 13.33 -7.90
C ASN A 468 8.49 14.02 -7.81
N ASP A 469 9.46 13.31 -7.25
CA ASP A 469 10.87 13.76 -7.19
C ASP A 469 11.80 12.55 -7.02
N PRO A 470 13.01 12.52 -7.64
CA PRO A 470 13.95 11.40 -7.49
C PRO A 470 14.38 11.14 -6.04
N LEU A 471 14.25 12.13 -5.16
CA LEU A 471 14.60 12.01 -3.76
C LEU A 471 13.81 10.90 -3.04
N THR A 472 12.55 10.63 -3.45
CA THR A 472 11.75 9.53 -2.90
C THR A 472 12.45 8.16 -3.00
N PHE A 473 13.35 7.99 -3.97
CA PHE A 473 14.16 6.78 -4.12
C PHE A 473 15.52 6.92 -3.44
N ALA A 474 16.20 8.07 -3.60
CA ALA A 474 17.53 8.30 -3.03
C ALA A 474 17.54 8.21 -1.51
N ASP A 475 16.51 8.73 -0.85
CA ASP A 475 16.36 8.71 0.61
C ASP A 475 16.37 7.30 1.21
N LEU A 476 15.97 6.27 0.46
CA LEU A 476 15.96 4.88 0.93
C LEU A 476 17.34 4.39 1.39
N TYR A 477 18.41 4.93 0.81
CA TYR A 477 19.78 4.50 1.11
C TYR A 477 20.53 5.51 2.00
N ALA A 478 19.86 6.56 2.48
CA ALA A 478 20.39 7.40 3.53
C ALA A 478 20.48 6.64 4.86
N SER A 479 21.59 6.79 5.59
CA SER A 479 21.86 6.00 6.81
C SER A 479 20.86 6.24 7.94
N TRP A 480 20.22 7.43 7.96
CA TRP A 480 19.19 7.80 8.95
C TRP A 480 17.80 7.31 8.59
N ASN A 481 17.57 6.87 7.33
CA ASN A 481 16.24 6.45 6.90
C ASN A 481 15.89 5.07 7.46
N LEU A 482 14.80 4.96 8.20
CA LEU A 482 14.37 3.69 8.80
C LEU A 482 13.92 2.67 7.74
N ASN A 483 13.48 3.12 6.56
CA ASN A 483 13.16 2.25 5.42
C ASN A 483 14.41 1.68 4.73
N ASN A 484 15.62 2.16 5.07
CA ASN A 484 16.89 1.49 4.78
C ASN A 484 17.00 0.23 5.65
N ARG A 485 16.12 -0.74 5.37
CA ARG A 485 16.00 -1.96 6.19
C ARG A 485 17.21 -2.89 6.06
N GLY A 486 17.94 -2.81 4.94
CA GLY A 486 19.24 -3.46 4.75
C GLY A 486 20.37 -2.86 5.59
N ARG A 487 20.19 -1.63 6.10
CA ARG A 487 21.22 -0.88 6.86
C ARG A 487 22.49 -0.62 6.05
N PHE A 488 22.35 -0.36 4.76
CA PHE A 488 23.44 0.20 3.97
C PHE A 488 23.86 1.55 4.56
N ALA A 489 25.14 1.87 4.54
CA ALA A 489 25.65 3.15 5.04
C ALA A 489 26.83 3.62 4.18
N SER A 490 26.73 4.83 3.67
CA SER A 490 27.78 5.51 2.91
C SER A 490 27.73 7.01 3.23
N GLU A 491 28.79 7.55 3.84
CA GLU A 491 28.90 8.98 4.14
C GLU A 491 28.72 9.85 2.88
N ARG A 492 29.17 9.33 1.72
CA ARG A 492 29.03 10.08 0.47
C ARG A 492 27.59 10.12 -0.02
N VAL A 493 26.85 8.99 0.08
CA VAL A 493 25.40 8.96 -0.22
C VAL A 493 24.66 9.90 0.71
N ASP A 494 24.93 9.85 2.00
CA ASP A 494 24.34 10.74 3.00
C ASP A 494 24.55 12.22 2.66
N ALA A 495 25.78 12.60 2.28
CA ALA A 495 26.11 13.97 1.90
C ALA A 495 25.36 14.40 0.63
N LEU A 496 25.26 13.53 -0.39
CA LEU A 496 24.56 13.80 -1.64
C LEU A 496 23.05 13.92 -1.45
N VAL A 497 22.46 13.07 -0.60
CA VAL A 497 21.03 13.17 -0.24
C VAL A 497 20.76 14.52 0.44
N ARG A 498 21.56 14.91 1.43
CA ARG A 498 21.43 16.24 2.07
C ARG A 498 21.64 17.40 1.10
N GLN A 499 22.59 17.28 0.17
CA GLN A 499 22.77 18.27 -0.91
C GLN A 499 21.52 18.40 -1.78
N ALA A 500 20.93 17.26 -2.20
CA ALA A 500 19.72 17.25 -3.03
C ALA A 500 18.49 17.79 -2.27
N GLN A 501 18.38 17.51 -0.98
CA GLN A 501 17.32 18.04 -0.11
C GLN A 501 17.40 19.58 0.00
N GLY A 502 18.61 20.12 0.11
CA GLY A 502 18.84 21.55 0.38
C GLY A 502 19.04 22.42 -0.84
N SER A 503 19.01 21.88 -2.05
CA SER A 503 19.22 22.64 -3.27
C SER A 503 17.93 22.94 -4.00
N THR A 504 17.77 24.19 -4.46
CA THR A 504 16.73 24.60 -5.43
C THR A 504 17.24 24.56 -6.87
N ASP A 505 18.55 24.34 -7.07
CA ASP A 505 19.15 24.13 -8.38
C ASP A 505 18.87 22.70 -8.86
N ASN A 506 17.96 22.57 -9.83
CA ASN A 506 17.55 21.28 -10.35
C ASN A 506 18.71 20.51 -11.01
N ALA A 507 19.65 21.23 -11.69
CA ALA A 507 20.81 20.58 -12.30
C ALA A 507 21.74 19.99 -11.24
N ALA A 508 22.03 20.73 -10.17
CA ALA A 508 22.84 20.26 -9.05
C ALA A 508 22.20 19.06 -8.34
N ARG A 509 20.87 19.06 -8.21
CA ARG A 509 20.11 17.94 -7.63
C ARG A 509 20.19 16.67 -8.50
N MET A 510 19.93 16.81 -9.82
CA MET A 510 19.99 15.68 -10.74
C MET A 510 21.41 15.09 -10.82
N ALA A 511 22.45 15.93 -10.79
CA ALA A 511 23.84 15.47 -10.72
C ALA A 511 24.13 14.67 -9.44
N ALA A 512 23.61 15.10 -8.28
CA ALA A 512 23.74 14.37 -7.04
C ALA A 512 23.06 12.98 -7.11
N PHE A 513 21.87 12.89 -7.71
CA PHE A 513 21.19 11.59 -7.90
C PHE A 513 21.95 10.69 -8.89
N GLY A 514 22.56 11.26 -9.94
CA GLY A 514 23.43 10.53 -10.86
C GLY A 514 24.65 9.92 -10.14
N GLU A 515 25.28 10.67 -9.23
CA GLU A 515 26.40 10.17 -8.41
C GLU A 515 25.93 9.11 -7.41
N ILE A 516 24.77 9.29 -6.75
CA ILE A 516 24.16 8.26 -5.87
C ILE A 516 23.94 6.97 -6.65
N GLN A 517 23.37 7.05 -7.86
CA GLN A 517 23.17 5.89 -8.73
C GLN A 517 24.47 5.10 -8.95
N GLN A 518 25.57 5.82 -9.25
CA GLN A 518 26.87 5.21 -9.47
C GLN A 518 27.41 4.52 -8.21
N ILE A 519 27.32 5.19 -7.04
CA ILE A 519 27.78 4.61 -5.76
C ILE A 519 27.01 3.35 -5.40
N LEU A 520 25.67 3.38 -5.51
CA LEU A 520 24.84 2.21 -5.21
C LEU A 520 25.17 1.03 -6.13
N PHE A 521 25.52 1.30 -7.38
CA PHE A 521 25.97 0.28 -8.31
C PHE A 521 27.36 -0.27 -7.96
N ASP A 522 28.36 0.58 -7.70
CA ASP A 522 29.75 0.20 -7.42
C ASP A 522 29.87 -0.60 -6.13
N GLU A 523 29.09 -0.21 -5.11
CA GLU A 523 29.02 -0.88 -3.83
C GLU A 523 28.02 -2.06 -3.81
N VAL A 524 27.32 -2.28 -4.93
CA VAL A 524 26.24 -3.27 -5.02
C VAL A 524 25.32 -3.19 -3.79
N ALA A 525 24.84 -2.00 -3.50
CA ALA A 525 23.90 -1.80 -2.40
C ALA A 525 22.59 -2.54 -2.66
N MET A 526 22.20 -2.67 -3.92
CA MET A 526 21.06 -3.42 -4.39
C MET A 526 21.32 -4.05 -5.77
N ILE A 527 20.51 -5.00 -6.17
CA ILE A 527 20.45 -5.53 -7.54
C ILE A 527 19.05 -5.28 -8.09
N GLY A 528 18.94 -4.51 -9.18
CA GLY A 528 17.66 -4.23 -9.83
C GLY A 528 17.02 -5.48 -10.42
N ASN A 529 15.74 -5.67 -10.14
CA ASN A 529 14.92 -6.75 -10.69
C ASN A 529 14.09 -6.25 -11.86
N TYR A 530 13.07 -5.45 -11.56
CA TYR A 530 12.14 -4.91 -12.56
C TYR A 530 11.51 -3.60 -12.10
N GLU A 531 11.12 -2.79 -13.08
CA GLU A 531 10.16 -1.72 -12.94
C GLU A 531 8.77 -2.28 -13.26
N ARG A 532 7.79 -2.02 -12.38
CA ARG A 532 6.52 -2.73 -12.44
C ARG A 532 5.53 -2.10 -13.40
N GLY A 533 5.12 -2.87 -14.41
CA GLY A 533 3.93 -2.61 -15.19
C GLY A 533 2.75 -3.44 -14.68
N ARG A 534 1.53 -2.97 -14.93
CA ARG A 534 0.30 -3.68 -14.61
C ARG A 534 -0.64 -3.70 -15.79
N VAL A 535 -1.43 -4.76 -15.89
CA VAL A 535 -2.53 -4.87 -16.87
C VAL A 535 -3.79 -5.22 -16.10
N TYR A 536 -4.81 -4.42 -16.28
CA TYR A 536 -6.11 -4.60 -15.63
C TYR A 536 -7.18 -4.90 -16.65
N ALA A 537 -8.10 -5.80 -16.32
CA ALA A 537 -9.40 -5.84 -16.94
C ALA A 537 -10.38 -5.04 -16.07
N THR A 538 -11.13 -4.13 -16.70
CA THR A 538 -12.03 -3.20 -16.00
C THR A 538 -13.45 -3.31 -16.58
N ASP A 539 -14.46 -3.32 -15.72
CA ASP A 539 -15.86 -3.29 -16.12
C ASP A 539 -16.17 -1.96 -16.81
N THR A 540 -16.58 -2.02 -18.06
CA THR A 540 -16.78 -0.84 -18.91
C THR A 540 -17.92 0.07 -18.45
N ARG A 541 -18.80 -0.39 -17.55
CA ARG A 541 -19.87 0.43 -16.94
C ARG A 541 -19.33 1.43 -15.92
N VAL A 542 -18.15 1.17 -15.33
CA VAL A 542 -17.51 2.08 -14.39
C VAL A 542 -16.55 2.99 -15.12
N LYS A 543 -16.78 4.30 -15.00
CA LYS A 543 -15.98 5.36 -15.62
C LYS A 543 -15.31 6.20 -14.53
N GLY A 544 -14.29 6.97 -14.91
CA GLY A 544 -13.64 7.92 -14.02
C GLY A 544 -12.73 7.30 -12.96
N ILE A 545 -12.39 6.01 -13.08
CA ILE A 545 -11.33 5.40 -12.28
C ILE A 545 -10.01 6.02 -12.73
N LEU A 546 -9.28 6.61 -11.79
CA LEU A 546 -7.96 7.17 -12.06
C LEU A 546 -6.88 6.23 -11.52
N ARG A 547 -5.79 6.13 -12.25
CA ARG A 547 -4.58 5.45 -11.79
C ARG A 547 -3.45 6.45 -11.72
N ARG A 548 -2.73 6.44 -10.61
CA ARG A 548 -1.66 7.38 -10.36
C ARG A 548 -0.38 6.68 -9.94
N VAL A 549 0.73 7.31 -10.29
CA VAL A 549 2.06 6.90 -9.82
C VAL A 549 2.26 7.35 -8.36
N PHE A 550 1.61 8.45 -7.96
CA PHE A 550 1.75 9.07 -6.63
C PHE A 550 0.44 9.05 -5.86
N GLY A 551 0.51 8.89 -4.55
CA GLY A 551 -0.66 8.77 -3.69
C GLY A 551 -1.34 7.40 -3.81
N ALA A 552 -2.68 7.37 -3.79
CA ALA A 552 -3.42 6.13 -4.03
C ALA A 552 -3.24 5.68 -5.49
N GLU A 553 -2.69 4.48 -5.72
CA GLU A 553 -2.49 3.91 -7.07
C GLU A 553 -3.79 3.89 -7.87
N VAL A 554 -4.89 3.55 -7.22
CA VAL A 554 -6.24 3.60 -7.80
C VAL A 554 -7.07 4.60 -7.01
N ASP A 555 -7.68 5.56 -7.70
CA ASP A 555 -8.55 6.57 -7.11
C ASP A 555 -9.94 6.50 -7.72
N TYR A 556 -10.93 6.23 -6.90
CA TYR A 556 -12.34 6.13 -7.24
C TYR A 556 -13.13 7.42 -6.94
N THR A 557 -12.48 8.50 -6.50
CA THR A 557 -13.16 9.76 -6.12
C THR A 557 -14.05 10.30 -7.24
N ASN A 558 -13.55 10.23 -8.47
CA ASN A 558 -14.28 10.67 -9.68
C ASN A 558 -15.05 9.54 -10.37
N ALA A 559 -15.01 8.34 -9.82
CA ALA A 559 -15.65 7.19 -10.45
C ALA A 559 -17.18 7.32 -10.41
N TYR A 560 -17.81 6.78 -11.44
CA TYR A 560 -19.26 6.71 -11.56
C TYR A 560 -19.69 5.54 -12.42
N ILE A 561 -20.94 5.14 -12.22
CA ILE A 561 -21.55 4.08 -13.01
C ILE A 561 -22.35 4.74 -14.13
N GLU A 562 -22.00 4.40 -15.39
CA GLU A 562 -22.75 4.83 -16.56
C GLU A 562 -24.04 4.00 -16.65
N ALA A 563 -25.17 4.67 -16.77
CA ALA A 563 -26.44 3.96 -16.98
C ALA A 563 -26.35 3.13 -18.27
N ALA A 564 -26.86 1.90 -18.22
CA ALA A 564 -26.96 1.10 -19.44
C ALA A 564 -27.78 1.86 -20.49
N PRO A 565 -27.33 1.91 -21.76
CA PRO A 565 -28.00 2.63 -22.83
C PRO A 565 -29.42 2.13 -23.10
#